data_efd9f1f1060a1422c6618f8d837904de
#
_entry.id   efd9f1f1060a1422c6618f8d837904de
#
_cell.length_a   1.000
_cell.length_b   1.000
_cell.length_c   1.000
_cell.angle_alpha   90.00
_cell.angle_beta   90.00
_cell.angle_gamma   90.00
#
_symmetry.space_group_name_H-M   'P 1'
#
loop_
_entity.id
_entity.type
_entity.pdbx_description
1 polymer ?
#
loop_
_entity_poly.entity_id
_entity_poly.type
_entity_poly.pdbx_seq_one_letter_code
_entity_poly.pdbx_strand_id
1 'polypeptide(L)'
;MYESLSLFSEPTKMWFEHAFGQPTEAQAQAWPAIHSGRIVLVIAPTGSGKTLAAFLSAIDRLMTVPRTRRAGVRVLYISPLKALAADVAKNLEQPLEGIAAQCEAQGLPVPKIAVATRSGDTTA
;
A
#
# COMPACT_ATOMS: atom_id res chain seq x y z
N MET A 1 -13.59 0.35 -17.05
CA MET A 1 -12.80 1.06 -16.02
C MET A 1 -13.23 0.59 -14.65
N TYR A 2 -12.30 0.29 -13.80
CA TYR A 2 -12.61 -0.15 -12.44
C TYR A 2 -12.71 1.06 -11.52
N GLU A 3 -13.90 1.33 -11.02
CA GLU A 3 -14.16 2.52 -10.19
C GLU A 3 -13.26 2.59 -8.96
N SER A 4 -12.94 1.43 -8.37
CA SER A 4 -12.07 1.39 -7.19
C SER A 4 -10.65 1.92 -7.46
N LEU A 5 -10.15 1.82 -8.69
CA LEU A 5 -8.85 2.36 -9.05
C LEU A 5 -8.87 3.88 -9.20
N SER A 6 -10.03 4.48 -9.45
CA SER A 6 -10.14 5.94 -9.55
C SER A 6 -9.93 6.65 -8.23
N LEU A 7 -9.94 5.92 -7.12
CA LEU A 7 -9.67 6.46 -5.79
C LEU A 7 -8.19 6.79 -5.57
N PHE A 8 -7.31 6.21 -6.38
CA PHE A 8 -5.87 6.37 -6.24
C PHE A 8 -5.33 7.50 -7.12
N SER A 9 -4.15 8.01 -6.76
CA SER A 9 -3.42 8.93 -7.62
C SER A 9 -2.99 8.23 -8.93
N GLU A 10 -2.74 9.00 -9.97
CA GLU A 10 -2.37 8.46 -11.28
C GLU A 10 -1.15 7.53 -11.25
N PRO A 11 -0.04 7.86 -10.56
CA PRO A 11 1.09 6.94 -10.51
C PRO A 11 0.74 5.58 -9.90
N THR A 12 -0.03 5.56 -8.81
CA THR A 12 -0.46 4.34 -8.14
C THR A 12 -1.37 3.51 -9.05
N LYS A 13 -2.34 4.16 -9.66
CA LYS A 13 -3.27 3.52 -10.58
C LYS A 13 -2.54 2.91 -11.78
N MET A 14 -1.65 3.66 -12.42
CA MET A 14 -0.87 3.20 -13.56
C MET A 14 0.01 2.01 -13.20
N TRP A 15 0.68 2.07 -12.06
CA TRP A 15 1.48 0.94 -11.61
C TRP A 15 0.63 -0.31 -11.45
N PHE A 16 -0.52 -0.18 -10.77
CA PHE A 16 -1.39 -1.32 -10.51
C PHE A 16 -1.92 -1.94 -11.80
N GLU A 17 -2.38 -1.11 -12.75
CA GLU A 17 -2.88 -1.59 -14.02
C GLU A 17 -1.81 -2.34 -14.83
N HIS A 18 -0.57 -1.85 -14.81
CA HIS A 18 0.54 -2.52 -15.49
C HIS A 18 0.93 -3.83 -14.81
N ALA A 19 0.91 -3.87 -13.48
CA ALA A 19 1.34 -5.05 -12.72
C ALA A 19 0.30 -6.17 -12.70
N PHE A 20 -0.98 -5.83 -12.58
CA PHE A 20 -2.06 -6.79 -12.33
C PHE A 20 -3.21 -6.72 -13.33
N GLY A 21 -3.35 -5.65 -14.07
CA GLY A 21 -4.46 -5.42 -14.99
C GLY A 21 -5.69 -4.92 -14.27
N GLN A 22 -6.31 -5.75 -13.43
CA GLN A 22 -7.55 -5.40 -12.76
C GLN A 22 -7.52 -5.82 -11.28
N PRO A 23 -8.26 -5.11 -10.40
CA PRO A 23 -8.37 -5.48 -9.01
C PRO A 23 -9.06 -6.84 -8.81
N THR A 24 -8.70 -7.54 -7.74
CA THR A 24 -9.49 -8.67 -7.26
C THR A 24 -10.79 -8.15 -6.65
N GLU A 25 -11.76 -9.04 -6.46
CA GLU A 25 -13.01 -8.66 -5.81
C GLU A 25 -12.79 -8.13 -4.40
N ALA A 26 -11.89 -8.76 -3.63
CA ALA A 26 -11.55 -8.31 -2.29
C ALA A 26 -10.98 -6.89 -2.30
N GLN A 27 -10.10 -6.59 -3.25
CA GLN A 27 -9.52 -5.25 -3.39
C GLN A 27 -10.57 -4.22 -3.80
N ALA A 28 -11.39 -4.54 -4.80
CA ALA A 28 -12.42 -3.63 -5.30
C ALA A 28 -13.44 -3.25 -4.23
N GLN A 29 -13.77 -4.18 -3.33
CA GLN A 29 -14.69 -3.92 -2.23
C GLN A 29 -14.02 -3.20 -1.05
N ALA A 30 -12.77 -3.55 -0.74
CA ALA A 30 -12.07 -2.99 0.41
C ALA A 30 -11.66 -1.52 0.21
N TRP A 31 -11.18 -1.17 -0.96
CA TRP A 31 -10.62 0.16 -1.19
C TRP A 31 -11.60 1.32 -0.97
N PRO A 32 -12.85 1.27 -1.46
CA PRO A 32 -13.81 2.35 -1.17
C PRO A 32 -14.07 2.52 0.33
N ALA A 33 -14.19 1.41 1.05
CA ALA A 33 -14.42 1.47 2.50
C ALA A 33 -13.21 2.04 3.25
N ILE A 34 -12.00 1.64 2.86
CA ILE A 34 -10.76 2.15 3.46
C ILE A 34 -10.61 3.65 3.18
N HIS A 35 -10.87 4.08 1.94
CA HIS A 35 -10.78 5.50 1.57
C HIS A 35 -11.79 6.38 2.28
N SER A 36 -12.94 5.82 2.66
CA SER A 36 -13.95 6.56 3.42
C SER A 36 -13.59 6.76 4.90
N GLY A 37 -12.46 6.21 5.34
CA GLY A 37 -12.00 6.33 6.73
C GLY A 37 -12.62 5.33 7.69
N ARG A 38 -13.30 4.32 7.19
CA ARG A 38 -13.95 3.30 8.01
C ARG A 38 -12.95 2.26 8.50
N ILE A 39 -13.24 1.64 9.63
CA ILE A 39 -12.58 0.43 10.07
C ILE A 39 -13.12 -0.71 9.20
N VAL A 40 -12.21 -1.45 8.56
CA VAL A 40 -12.58 -2.46 7.57
C VAL A 40 -12.05 -3.83 7.97
N LEU A 41 -12.91 -4.83 7.93
CA LEU A 41 -12.53 -6.24 8.09
C LEU A 41 -12.62 -6.91 6.71
N VAL A 42 -11.49 -7.45 6.25
CA VAL A 42 -11.43 -8.17 4.96
C VAL A 42 -11.21 -9.65 5.24
N ILE A 43 -12.19 -10.46 4.85
CA ILE A 43 -12.12 -11.91 4.93
C ILE A 43 -12.13 -12.45 3.51
N ALA A 44 -11.02 -13.06 3.10
CA ALA A 44 -10.87 -13.56 1.75
C ALA A 44 -9.83 -14.70 1.72
N PRO A 45 -9.91 -15.60 0.72
CA PRO A 45 -8.95 -16.69 0.60
C PRO A 45 -7.52 -16.18 0.37
N THR A 46 -6.53 -17.02 0.67
CA THR A 46 -5.15 -16.78 0.32
C THR A 46 -5.02 -16.57 -1.20
N GLY A 47 -4.23 -15.59 -1.60
CA GLY A 47 -4.06 -15.25 -3.01
C GLY A 47 -5.09 -14.28 -3.57
N SER A 48 -6.00 -13.76 -2.74
CA SER A 48 -7.01 -12.78 -3.16
C SER A 48 -6.54 -11.32 -3.12
N GLY A 49 -5.24 -11.09 -2.82
CA GLY A 49 -4.68 -9.77 -2.79
C GLY A 49 -4.98 -8.95 -1.54
N LYS A 50 -5.26 -9.60 -0.41
CA LYS A 50 -5.58 -8.90 0.85
C LYS A 50 -4.48 -7.96 1.33
N THR A 51 -3.23 -8.39 1.23
CA THR A 51 -2.09 -7.57 1.68
C THR A 51 -2.01 -6.28 0.88
N LEU A 52 -2.11 -6.36 -0.42
CA LEU A 52 -2.08 -5.19 -1.28
C LEU A 52 -3.34 -4.33 -1.10
N ALA A 53 -4.48 -4.96 -0.81
CA ALA A 53 -5.70 -4.22 -0.50
C ALA A 53 -5.49 -3.28 0.68
N ALA A 54 -4.81 -3.73 1.72
CA ALA A 54 -4.50 -2.89 2.88
C ALA A 54 -3.41 -1.85 2.57
N PHE A 55 -2.31 -2.27 1.96
CA PHE A 55 -1.13 -1.42 1.80
C PHE A 55 -1.21 -0.39 0.69
N LEU A 56 -1.89 -0.69 -0.41
CA LEU A 56 -1.91 0.24 -1.54
C LEU A 56 -2.58 1.57 -1.17
N SER A 57 -3.68 1.50 -0.45
CA SER A 57 -4.35 2.70 0.08
C SER A 57 -3.44 3.48 1.03
N ALA A 58 -2.71 2.78 1.89
CA ALA A 58 -1.79 3.41 2.83
C ALA A 58 -0.63 4.09 2.11
N ILE A 59 -0.04 3.42 1.14
CA ILE A 59 1.06 3.97 0.33
C ILE A 59 0.60 5.22 -0.41
N ASP A 60 -0.53 5.13 -1.11
CA ASP A 60 -1.06 6.26 -1.88
C ASP A 60 -1.35 7.46 -0.99
N ARG A 61 -1.92 7.21 0.19
CA ARG A 61 -2.21 8.27 1.16
C ARG A 61 -0.92 8.93 1.67
N LEU A 62 0.12 8.16 1.94
CA LEU A 62 1.42 8.70 2.35
C LEU A 62 2.03 9.60 1.28
N MET A 63 1.78 9.30 0.01
CA MET A 63 2.28 10.09 -1.12
C MET A 63 1.50 11.38 -1.33
N THR A 64 0.19 11.35 -1.15
CA THR A 64 -0.70 12.44 -1.53
C THR A 64 -1.01 13.42 -0.40
N VAL A 65 -0.90 12.98 0.85
CA VAL A 65 -1.13 13.85 2.01
C VAL A 65 0.15 14.63 2.32
N PRO A 66 0.08 15.96 2.48
CA PRO A 66 1.25 16.76 2.79
C PRO A 66 1.95 16.28 4.06
N ARG A 67 3.28 16.33 4.04
CA ARG A 67 4.08 15.98 5.22
C ARG A 67 3.75 16.94 6.36
N THR A 68 3.37 16.36 7.48
CA THR A 68 3.27 17.13 8.72
C THR A 68 4.68 17.29 9.30
N ARG A 69 4.89 18.34 10.10
CA ARG A 69 6.19 18.60 10.75
C ARG A 69 6.60 17.51 11.74
N ARG A 70 5.70 16.60 12.08
CA ARG A 70 6.00 15.52 13.03
C ARG A 70 6.61 14.33 12.28
N ALA A 71 7.86 14.03 12.59
CA ALA A 71 8.47 12.78 12.22
C ALA A 71 7.82 11.65 13.04
N GLY A 72 7.70 10.47 12.46
CA GLY A 72 7.19 9.32 13.17
C GLY A 72 6.52 8.31 12.26
N VAL A 73 6.05 7.24 12.88
CA VAL A 73 5.34 6.18 12.18
C VAL A 73 3.95 6.67 11.79
N ARG A 74 3.63 6.58 10.51
CA ARG A 74 2.32 6.98 9.98
C ARG A 74 1.44 5.80 9.63
N VAL A 75 2.03 4.65 9.34
CA VAL A 75 1.33 3.39 9.09
C VAL A 75 1.97 2.31 9.93
N LEU A 76 1.18 1.62 10.72
CA LEU A 76 1.64 0.50 11.54
C LEU A 76 0.94 -0.78 11.09
N TYR A 77 1.74 -1.76 10.71
CA TYR A 77 1.25 -3.09 10.38
C TYR A 77 1.68 -4.07 11.47
N ILE A 78 0.71 -4.77 12.03
CA ILE A 78 0.94 -5.75 13.09
C ILE A 78 0.63 -7.15 12.56
N SER A 79 1.59 -8.05 12.67
CA SER A 79 1.44 -9.45 12.28
C SER A 79 1.83 -10.34 13.46
N PRO A 80 1.07 -11.42 13.74
CA PRO A 80 1.41 -12.32 14.84
C PRO A 80 2.60 -13.23 14.53
N LEU A 81 2.96 -13.40 13.26
CA LEU A 81 4.02 -14.30 12.83
C LEU A 81 5.22 -13.51 12.30
N LYS A 82 6.38 -13.76 12.88
CA LYS A 82 7.64 -13.13 12.52
C LYS A 82 8.01 -13.32 11.04
N ALA A 83 7.83 -14.53 10.51
CA ALA A 83 8.12 -14.83 9.12
C ALA A 83 7.25 -14.00 8.16
N LEU A 84 5.99 -13.75 8.52
CA LEU A 84 5.08 -12.94 7.71
C LEU A 84 5.50 -11.47 7.68
N ALA A 85 6.05 -10.95 8.77
CA ALA A 85 6.52 -9.56 8.81
C ALA A 85 7.66 -9.32 7.81
N ALA A 86 8.60 -10.26 7.71
CA ALA A 86 9.69 -10.19 6.73
C ALA A 86 9.16 -10.29 5.30
N ASP A 87 8.22 -11.18 5.04
CA ASP A 87 7.59 -11.35 3.73
C ASP A 87 6.82 -10.10 3.31
N VAL A 88 6.11 -9.48 4.23
CA VAL A 88 5.37 -8.24 3.95
C VAL A 88 6.33 -7.13 3.57
N ALA A 89 7.41 -6.93 4.31
CA ALA A 89 8.41 -5.91 4.00
C ALA A 89 8.99 -6.12 2.60
N LYS A 90 9.31 -7.37 2.25
CA LYS A 90 9.81 -7.71 0.92
C LYS A 90 8.77 -7.46 -0.16
N ASN A 91 7.52 -7.83 0.09
CA ASN A 91 6.44 -7.66 -0.88
C ASN A 91 6.06 -6.20 -1.11
N LEU A 92 6.43 -5.29 -0.21
CA LEU A 92 6.21 -3.86 -0.40
C LEU A 92 7.23 -3.23 -1.34
N GLU A 93 8.38 -3.88 -1.59
CA GLU A 93 9.42 -3.34 -2.48
C GLU A 93 8.89 -3.09 -3.89
N GLN A 94 8.17 -4.05 -4.46
CA GLN A 94 7.63 -3.93 -5.82
C GLN A 94 6.66 -2.74 -5.99
N PRO A 95 5.61 -2.59 -5.16
CA PRO A 95 4.75 -1.43 -5.29
C PRO A 95 5.47 -0.11 -5.03
N LEU A 96 6.37 -0.04 -4.06
CA LEU A 96 7.09 1.20 -3.77
C LEU A 96 8.00 1.60 -4.94
N GLU A 97 8.77 0.66 -5.49
CA GLU A 97 9.64 0.92 -6.63
C GLU A 97 8.83 1.22 -7.90
N GLY A 98 7.78 0.47 -8.15
CA GLY A 98 6.94 0.63 -9.33
C GLY A 98 6.20 1.96 -9.34
N ILE A 99 5.66 2.36 -8.21
CA ILE A 99 4.97 3.65 -8.09
C ILE A 99 5.97 4.81 -8.21
N ALA A 100 7.16 4.67 -7.61
CA ALA A 100 8.22 5.67 -7.76
C ALA A 100 8.62 5.84 -9.24
N ALA A 101 8.74 4.75 -9.98
CA ALA A 101 9.03 4.79 -11.41
C ALA A 101 7.92 5.49 -12.21
N GLN A 102 6.67 5.28 -11.85
CA GLN A 102 5.53 5.97 -12.48
C GLN A 102 5.54 7.47 -12.17
N CYS A 103 5.86 7.84 -10.95
CA CYS A 103 6.00 9.26 -10.59
C CYS A 103 7.08 9.92 -11.44
N GLU A 104 8.22 9.28 -11.58
CA GLU A 104 9.32 9.78 -12.40
C GLU A 104 8.92 9.92 -13.86
N ALA A 105 8.25 8.90 -14.42
CA ALA A 105 7.78 8.91 -15.81
C ALA A 105 6.75 10.01 -16.07
N GLN A 106 5.95 10.37 -15.07
CA GLN A 106 4.92 11.41 -15.17
C GLN A 106 5.43 12.81 -14.77
N GLY A 107 6.71 12.94 -14.46
CA GLY A 107 7.29 14.21 -14.05
C GLY A 107 6.84 14.69 -12.67
N LEU A 108 6.39 13.78 -11.84
CA LEU A 108 5.94 14.07 -10.48
C LEU A 108 7.06 13.84 -9.46
N PRO A 109 7.01 14.49 -8.29
CA PRO A 109 7.97 14.22 -7.23
C PRO A 109 7.95 12.75 -6.82
N VAL A 110 9.14 12.14 -6.70
CA VAL A 110 9.27 10.74 -6.27
C VAL A 110 9.10 10.68 -4.75
N PRO A 111 8.14 9.89 -4.25
CA PRO A 111 7.93 9.79 -2.82
C PRO A 111 9.06 9.02 -2.13
N LYS A 112 9.42 9.45 -0.93
CA LYS A 112 10.37 8.76 -0.07
C LYS A 112 9.59 8.12 1.07
N ILE A 113 9.31 6.84 0.94
CA ILE A 113 8.60 6.08 1.97
C ILE A 113 9.58 5.10 2.59
N ALA A 114 9.84 5.27 3.88
CA ALA A 114 10.73 4.39 4.63
C ALA A 114 9.92 3.24 5.23
N VAL A 115 10.44 2.03 5.11
CA VAL A 115 9.84 0.83 5.70
C VAL A 115 10.83 0.25 6.69
N ALA A 116 10.37 0.00 7.91
CA ALA A 116 11.16 -0.67 8.93
C ALA A 116 10.35 -1.79 9.55
N THR A 117 11.04 -2.85 9.95
CA THR A 117 10.40 -3.97 10.63
C THR A 117 10.97 -4.10 12.04
N ARG A 118 10.12 -4.51 12.99
CA ARG A 118 10.52 -4.78 14.34
C ARG A 118 9.84 -6.05 14.83
N SER A 119 10.61 -6.94 15.44
CA SER A 119 10.13 -8.17 16.03
C SER A 119 10.73 -8.33 17.43
N GLY A 120 10.37 -9.38 18.14
CA GLY A 120 10.96 -9.68 19.44
C GLY A 120 12.48 -9.86 19.42
N ASP A 121 13.05 -10.17 18.23
CA ASP A 121 14.49 -10.35 18.06
C ASP A 121 15.21 -9.08 17.60
N THR A 122 14.48 -7.99 17.34
CA THR A 122 15.10 -6.73 16.94
C THR A 122 15.77 -6.07 18.13
N THR A 123 17.04 -5.73 17.99
CA THR A 123 17.75 -4.99 19.04
C THR A 123 17.20 -3.58 19.15
N ALA A 124 17.12 -3.09 20.37
CA ALA A 124 16.58 -1.75 20.66
C ALA A 124 17.43 -0.64 20.04
#